data_dd13634198ea9f201e18429ff49cdafe
#
_entry.id   dd13634198ea9f201e18429ff49cdafe
#
_cell.length_a   1.000
_cell.length_b   1.000
_cell.length_c   1.000
_cell.angle_alpha   90.00
_cell.angle_beta   90.00
_cell.angle_gamma   90.00
#
_symmetry.space_group_name_H-M   'P 1'
#
loop_
_entity.id
_entity.type
_entity.pdbx_description
1 polymer ?
#
loop_
_entity_poly.entity_id
_entity_poly.type
_entity_poly.pdbx_seq_one_letter_code
_entity_poly.pdbx_strand_id
1 'polypeptide(L)'
;MTERAVAHVRKFLGQRLRALRKQRGLSQERLGGLAGLSGKFIGEVERGEKSISMDSLYHVAVALEVPLRLLTDVRQGRRAVAPSADAERIFALVAGHRRPADVRRAHEVLRAMLGGA
;
A
#
# COMPACT_ATOMS: atom_id res chain seq x y z
N MET A 1 2.68 -24.51 -1.58
CA MET A 1 3.29 -23.18 -1.55
C MET A 1 4.63 -23.25 -0.91
N THR A 2 5.62 -22.65 -1.53
CA THR A 2 7.00 -22.76 -1.03
C THR A 2 7.31 -21.68 0.02
N GLU A 3 8.30 -21.94 0.85
CA GLU A 3 8.81 -20.98 1.81
C GLU A 3 9.26 -19.70 1.11
N ARG A 4 9.83 -19.84 -0.08
CA ARG A 4 10.28 -18.71 -0.86
C ARG A 4 9.12 -17.78 -1.24
N ALA A 5 7.98 -18.35 -1.62
CA ALA A 5 6.82 -17.56 -1.98
C ALA A 5 6.25 -16.82 -0.78
N VAL A 6 6.21 -17.49 0.37
CA VAL A 6 5.73 -16.88 1.61
C VAL A 6 6.67 -15.76 2.07
N ALA A 7 7.98 -15.99 1.99
CA ALA A 7 8.96 -14.98 2.35
C ALA A 7 8.84 -13.75 1.43
N HIS A 8 8.58 -13.98 0.15
CA HIS A 8 8.37 -12.89 -0.81
C HIS A 8 7.16 -12.02 -0.43
N VAL A 9 6.06 -12.67 -0.06
CA VAL A 9 4.85 -11.96 0.34
C VAL A 9 5.10 -11.11 1.60
N ARG A 10 5.76 -11.69 2.61
CA ARG A 10 6.06 -10.97 3.85
C ARG A 10 6.95 -9.77 3.59
N LYS A 11 7.97 -9.95 2.75
CA LYS A 11 8.88 -8.87 2.42
C LYS A 11 8.17 -7.74 1.68
N PHE A 12 7.37 -8.09 0.68
CA PHE A 12 6.63 -7.12 -0.10
C PHE A 12 5.66 -6.33 0.77
N LEU A 13 4.88 -7.06 1.57
CA LEU A 13 3.91 -6.44 2.47
C LEU A 13 4.60 -5.48 3.44
N GLY A 14 5.72 -5.93 4.01
CA GLY A 14 6.47 -5.12 4.96
C GLY A 14 6.99 -3.83 4.34
N GLN A 15 7.51 -3.89 3.13
CA GLN A 15 8.00 -2.71 2.43
C GLN A 15 6.86 -1.74 2.12
N ARG A 16 5.72 -2.27 1.72
CA ARG A 16 4.55 -1.46 1.41
C ARG A 16 4.03 -0.77 2.68
N LEU A 17 3.94 -1.52 3.76
CA LEU A 17 3.52 -0.99 5.04
C LEU A 17 4.42 0.15 5.49
N ARG A 18 5.73 -0.05 5.41
CA ARG A 18 6.70 0.98 5.79
C ARG A 18 6.53 2.24 4.95
N ALA A 19 6.36 2.08 3.64
CA ALA A 19 6.21 3.22 2.74
C ALA A 19 4.95 4.03 3.08
N LEU A 20 3.84 3.34 3.29
CA LEU A 20 2.58 4.01 3.63
C LEU A 20 2.65 4.68 5.00
N ARG A 21 3.29 4.03 5.96
CA ARG A 21 3.47 4.60 7.30
C ARG A 21 4.28 5.90 7.23
N LYS A 22 5.37 5.88 6.48
CA LYS A 22 6.21 7.08 6.33
C LYS A 22 5.50 8.20 5.61
N GLN A 23 4.70 7.87 4.61
CA GLN A 23 3.89 8.87 3.93
C GLN A 23 2.92 9.57 4.87
N ARG A 24 2.46 8.87 5.89
CA ARG A 24 1.57 9.45 6.89
C ARG A 24 2.32 10.12 8.03
N GLY A 25 3.63 10.08 8.02
CA GLY A 25 4.44 10.68 9.07
C GLY A 25 4.34 10.00 10.42
N LEU A 26 4.02 8.71 10.41
CA LEU A 26 3.82 7.97 11.65
C LEU A 26 5.06 7.17 12.05
N SER A 27 5.34 7.13 13.35
CA SER A 27 6.36 6.21 13.86
C SER A 27 5.78 4.80 13.94
N GLN A 28 6.63 3.82 14.15
CA GLN A 28 6.17 2.44 14.35
C GLN A 28 5.30 2.34 15.61
N GLU A 29 5.69 3.03 16.68
CA GLU A 29 4.89 3.05 17.91
C GLU A 29 3.55 3.70 17.71
N ARG A 30 3.52 4.81 16.99
CA ARG A 30 2.27 5.54 16.76
C ARG A 30 1.30 4.70 15.92
N LEU A 31 1.79 4.10 14.85
CA LEU A 31 0.95 3.24 14.03
C LEU A 31 0.46 2.05 14.85
N GLY A 32 1.35 1.42 15.61
CA GLY A 32 0.98 0.31 16.46
C GLY A 32 -0.13 0.70 17.43
N GLY A 33 0.01 1.86 18.09
CA GLY A 33 -1.00 2.36 19.01
C GLY A 33 -2.36 2.54 18.35
N LEU A 34 -2.37 3.07 17.13
CA LEU A 34 -3.63 3.27 16.40
C LEU A 34 -4.26 1.95 15.95
N ALA A 35 -3.44 0.94 15.69
CA ALA A 35 -3.90 -0.36 15.19
C ALA A 35 -4.04 -1.41 16.29
N GLY A 36 -3.75 -1.07 17.53
CA GLY A 36 -3.81 -2.04 18.63
C GLY A 36 -2.67 -3.04 18.63
N LEU A 37 -1.51 -2.63 18.12
CA LEU A 37 -0.33 -3.48 18.01
C LEU A 37 0.87 -2.77 18.64
N SER A 38 1.91 -3.54 18.95
CA SER A 38 3.15 -2.91 19.45
C SER A 38 3.98 -2.36 18.32
N GLY A 39 4.75 -1.32 18.60
CA GLY A 39 5.68 -0.76 17.63
C GLY A 39 6.73 -1.79 17.22
N LYS A 40 7.15 -2.64 18.16
CA LYS A 40 8.09 -3.72 17.87
C LYS A 40 7.53 -4.68 16.82
N PHE A 41 6.25 -5.04 16.96
CA PHE A 41 5.60 -5.95 16.00
C PHE A 41 5.50 -5.28 14.62
N ILE A 42 5.13 -4.01 14.58
CA ILE A 42 5.11 -3.27 13.32
C ILE A 42 6.49 -3.33 12.65
N GLY A 43 7.54 -3.12 13.39
CA GLY A 43 8.91 -3.20 12.86
C GLY A 43 9.25 -4.59 12.32
N GLU A 44 8.85 -5.63 13.03
CA GLU A 44 9.10 -7.01 12.60
C GLU A 44 8.35 -7.32 11.30
N VAL A 45 7.12 -6.85 11.18
CA VAL A 45 6.34 -7.03 9.95
C VAL A 45 6.99 -6.25 8.80
N GLU A 46 7.42 -5.02 9.06
CA GLU A 46 8.07 -4.21 8.02
C GLU A 46 9.34 -4.84 7.48
N ARG A 47 10.06 -5.57 8.33
CA ARG A 47 11.28 -6.25 7.91
C ARG A 47 11.02 -7.62 7.29
N GLY A 48 9.77 -8.04 7.22
CA GLY A 48 9.41 -9.34 6.65
C GLY A 48 9.70 -10.50 7.59
N GLU A 49 9.94 -10.22 8.87
CA GLU A 49 10.29 -11.26 9.85
C GLU A 49 9.09 -11.97 10.45
N LYS A 50 7.97 -11.33 10.44
CA LYS A 50 6.74 -11.87 11.04
C LYS A 50 5.57 -11.74 10.07
N SER A 51 4.67 -12.70 10.16
CA SER A 51 3.41 -12.62 9.47
C SER A 51 2.44 -11.80 10.31
N ILE A 52 1.51 -11.16 9.65
CA ILE A 52 0.47 -10.42 10.34
C ILE A 52 -0.88 -11.05 9.98
N SER A 53 -1.76 -11.15 10.96
CA SER A 53 -3.09 -11.70 10.70
C SER A 53 -3.89 -10.73 9.82
N MET A 54 -4.89 -11.27 9.13
CA MET A 54 -5.75 -10.45 8.30
C MET A 54 -6.49 -9.40 9.14
N ASP A 55 -6.92 -9.77 10.33
CA ASP A 55 -7.60 -8.83 11.23
C ASP A 55 -6.70 -7.68 11.62
N SER A 56 -5.47 -7.97 12.00
CA SER A 56 -4.51 -6.93 12.37
C SER A 56 -4.14 -6.07 11.17
N LEU A 57 -4.02 -6.69 10.01
CA LEU A 57 -3.73 -5.96 8.79
C LEU A 57 -4.84 -4.98 8.44
N TYR A 58 -6.09 -5.38 8.66
CA TYR A 58 -7.22 -4.49 8.46
C TYR A 58 -7.16 -3.29 9.41
N HIS A 59 -6.82 -3.53 10.67
CA HIS A 59 -6.66 -2.43 11.63
C HIS A 59 -5.56 -1.47 11.22
N VAL A 60 -4.48 -2.01 10.67
CA VAL A 60 -3.39 -1.18 10.13
C VAL A 60 -3.88 -0.34 8.95
N ALA A 61 -4.64 -0.94 8.04
CA ALA A 61 -5.18 -0.22 6.89
C ALA A 61 -6.08 0.93 7.33
N VAL A 62 -6.94 0.68 8.32
CA VAL A 62 -7.81 1.72 8.88
C VAL A 62 -6.98 2.83 9.50
N ALA A 63 -5.94 2.48 10.27
CA ALA A 63 -5.07 3.45 10.91
C ALA A 63 -4.32 4.31 9.89
N LEU A 64 -3.96 3.72 8.75
CA LEU A 64 -3.29 4.43 7.67
C LEU A 64 -4.26 5.16 6.74
N GLU A 65 -5.56 4.95 6.94
CA GLU A 65 -6.60 5.51 6.08
C GLU A 65 -6.44 5.12 4.63
N VAL A 66 -6.11 3.85 4.40
CA VAL A 66 -5.97 3.31 3.04
C VAL A 66 -6.84 2.06 2.90
N PRO A 67 -7.27 1.74 1.69
CA PRO A 67 -7.98 0.47 1.48
C PRO A 67 -7.02 -0.70 1.68
N LEU A 68 -7.54 -1.80 2.20
CA LEU A 68 -6.75 -2.99 2.48
C LEU A 68 -5.97 -3.46 1.25
N ARG A 69 -6.53 -3.33 0.07
CA ARG A 69 -5.88 -3.77 -1.16
C ARG A 69 -4.53 -3.10 -1.41
N LEU A 70 -4.32 -1.89 -0.91
CA LEU A 70 -3.03 -1.24 -1.08
C LEU A 70 -1.92 -1.96 -0.34
N LEU A 71 -2.27 -2.69 0.72
CA LEU A 71 -1.31 -3.47 1.48
C LEU A 71 -1.14 -4.88 0.91
N THR A 72 -2.17 -5.40 0.25
CA THR A 72 -2.20 -6.80 -0.16
C THR A 72 -2.03 -7.06 -1.64
N ASP A 73 -1.87 -6.02 -2.45
CA ASP A 73 -1.69 -6.19 -3.88
C ASP A 73 -0.25 -6.62 -4.18
N VAL A 74 0.03 -7.88 -3.90
CA VAL A 74 1.34 -8.47 -4.11
C VAL A 74 1.36 -9.19 -5.45
N ARG A 75 2.20 -8.71 -6.35
CA ARG A 75 2.32 -9.32 -7.67
C ARG A 75 3.63 -10.07 -7.76
N GLN A 76 3.46 -11.39 -7.94
CA GLN A 76 4.59 -12.22 -7.93
C GLN A 76 5.50 -11.98 -9.09
N GLY A 77 6.74 -11.65 -8.80
CA GLY A 77 7.80 -11.59 -9.78
C GLY A 77 7.64 -10.61 -10.91
N ARG A 78 6.55 -9.98 -11.03
CA ARG A 78 6.37 -9.09 -12.01
C ARG A 78 6.31 -7.86 -11.46
N ARG A 79 7.04 -7.12 -11.81
CA ARG A 79 6.98 -5.87 -11.47
C ARG A 79 5.67 -5.41 -11.55
N ALA A 80 5.30 -5.07 -10.61
CA ALA A 80 4.28 -4.23 -10.38
C ALA A 80 4.56 -3.08 -11.18
N VAL A 81 4.76 -3.28 -12.27
CA VAL A 81 4.95 -2.28 -12.94
C VAL A 81 3.95 -1.53 -13.18
N ALA A 82 4.23 -0.91 -12.74
CA ALA A 82 4.11 0.19 -13.39
C ALA A 82 2.83 0.35 -14.05
N PRO A 83 1.84 0.31 -13.40
CA PRO A 83 0.64 0.82 -13.88
C PRO A 83 1.04 2.07 -14.41
N SER A 84 1.93 2.14 -14.29
CA SER A 84 2.47 2.56 -14.94
C SER A 84 2.86 3.87 -15.33
N ALA A 85 3.74 3.90 -16.07
CA ALA A 85 4.14 5.06 -16.82
C ALA A 85 2.95 5.83 -17.32
N ASP A 86 1.92 5.12 -17.75
CA ASP A 86 0.70 5.75 -18.24
C ASP A 86 -0.14 6.36 -17.13
N ALA A 87 -0.28 5.69 -16.02
CA ALA A 87 -0.99 6.25 -14.88
C ALA A 87 -0.26 7.44 -14.30
N GLU A 88 1.06 7.37 -14.24
CA GLU A 88 1.86 8.50 -13.79
C GLU A 88 1.74 9.69 -14.72
N ARG A 89 1.72 9.46 -16.04
CA ARG A 89 1.53 10.52 -17.01
C ARG A 89 0.18 11.18 -16.86
N ILE A 90 -0.85 10.38 -16.70
CA ILE A 90 -2.21 10.91 -16.50
C ILE A 90 -2.26 11.74 -15.23
N PHE A 91 -1.66 11.22 -14.16
CA PHE A 91 -1.64 11.93 -12.89
C PHE A 91 -0.89 13.26 -13.02
N ALA A 92 0.25 13.25 -13.69
CA ALA A 92 1.05 14.46 -13.90
C ALA A 92 0.30 15.50 -14.72
N LEU A 93 -0.41 15.06 -15.77
CA LEU A 93 -1.20 15.95 -16.58
C LEU A 93 -2.32 16.63 -15.78
N VAL A 94 -2.98 15.85 -14.94
CA VAL A 94 -4.06 16.35 -14.11
C VAL A 94 -3.55 17.31 -13.05
N ALA A 95 -2.44 16.99 -12.44
CA ALA A 95 -1.82 17.84 -11.42
C ALA A 95 -1.45 19.21 -12.00
N GLY A 96 -1.13 19.25 -13.30
CA GLY A 96 -0.84 20.51 -13.97
C GLY A 96 -2.07 21.34 -14.30
N HIS A 97 -3.23 20.72 -14.42
CA HIS A 97 -4.45 21.43 -14.85
C HIS A 97 -5.35 21.88 -13.71
N ARG A 98 -5.36 21.20 -12.62
CA ARG A 98 -6.10 21.56 -11.39
C ARG A 98 -7.60 21.81 -11.53
N ARG A 99 -8.22 21.36 -12.59
CA ARG A 99 -9.68 21.52 -12.73
C ARG A 99 -10.36 20.33 -12.04
N PRO A 100 -11.39 20.57 -11.21
CA PRO A 100 -12.08 19.48 -10.53
C PRO A 100 -12.62 18.41 -11.49
N ALA A 101 -13.11 18.82 -12.66
CA ALA A 101 -13.60 17.87 -13.66
C ALA A 101 -12.47 16.99 -14.19
N ASP A 102 -11.30 17.57 -14.43
CA ASP A 102 -10.14 16.84 -14.93
C ASP A 102 -9.60 15.88 -13.88
N VAL A 103 -9.60 16.30 -12.62
CA VAL A 103 -9.20 15.44 -11.52
C VAL A 103 -10.12 14.24 -11.41
N ARG A 104 -11.42 14.45 -11.52
CA ARG A 104 -12.39 13.36 -11.48
C ARG A 104 -12.19 12.40 -12.63
N ARG A 105 -12.00 12.94 -13.84
CA ARG A 105 -11.80 12.13 -15.04
C ARG A 105 -10.52 11.31 -14.92
N ALA A 106 -9.46 11.90 -14.41
CA ALA A 106 -8.21 11.19 -14.20
C ALA A 106 -8.37 10.07 -13.16
N HIS A 107 -9.13 10.34 -12.10
CA HIS A 107 -9.40 9.34 -11.09
C HIS A 107 -10.16 8.15 -11.68
N GLU A 108 -11.15 8.41 -12.53
CA GLU A 108 -11.90 7.36 -13.20
C GLU A 108 -11.02 6.54 -14.14
N VAL A 109 -10.16 7.21 -14.91
CA VAL A 109 -9.24 6.53 -15.82
C VAL A 109 -8.25 5.69 -15.05
N LEU A 110 -7.66 6.24 -13.98
CA LEU A 110 -6.73 5.50 -13.14
C LEU A 110 -7.40 4.28 -12.49
N ARG A 111 -8.63 4.46 -12.02
CA ARG A 111 -9.39 3.38 -11.43
C ARG A 111 -9.63 2.26 -12.44
N ALA A 112 -9.99 2.61 -13.67
CA ALA A 112 -10.20 1.63 -14.73
C ALA A 112 -8.91 0.90 -15.09
N MET A 113 -7.81 1.65 -15.21
CA MET A 113 -6.50 1.08 -15.57
C MET A 113 -5.96 0.17 -14.49
N LEU A 114 -6.23 0.50 -13.23
CA LEU A 114 -5.74 -0.31 -12.11
C LEU A 114 -6.66 -1.49 -11.79
N GLY A 115 -7.68 -1.69 -12.60
CA GLY A 115 -8.62 -2.78 -12.37
C GLY A 115 -9.40 -2.61 -11.10
N GLY A 116 -9.49 -1.39 -10.61
CA GLY A 116 -10.20 -1.15 -9.37
C GLY A 116 -11.67 -1.07 -9.65
N ALA A 117 -12.26 -2.15 -9.72
CA ALA A 117 -13.71 -2.16 -9.74
C ALA A 117 -14.20 -1.98 -8.33
#